data_50d9b78fde57edcfc32396871d731346
#
_entry.id   50d9b78fde57edcfc32396871d731346
#
_cell.length_a   1.000
_cell.length_b   1.000
_cell.length_c   1.000
_cell.angle_alpha   90.00
_cell.angle_beta   90.00
_cell.angle_gamma   90.00
#
_symmetry.space_group_name_H-M   'P 1'
#
loop_
_entity.id
_entity.type
_entity.pdbx_description
1 polymer ?
#
loop_
_entity_poly.entity_id
_entity_poly.type
_entity_poly.pdbx_seq_one_letter_code
_entity_poly.pdbx_strand_id
1 'polypeptide(L)'
;MEPRIKQGWLRTLIFFPIWGFFSSVIGTIGLFILMFINGVDFTNQEDAQLFMKPIMDGDFSSPIMGFTMFFQLLSTTLAVFFMMKFIDRKPFSSVGLSTVNLKNDIIDGLCASLILIGGTFLILWLSGAII
;
A
#
# COMPACT_ATOMS: atom_id res chain seq x y z
N MET A 1 -14.16 9.60 -22.02
CA MET A 1 -14.63 10.56 -20.99
C MET A 1 -13.43 11.39 -20.55
N GLU A 2 -13.57 12.72 -20.51
CA GLU A 2 -12.46 13.56 -20.04
C GLU A 2 -12.29 13.46 -18.52
N PRO A 3 -11.02 13.49 -18.01
CA PRO A 3 -10.77 13.50 -16.58
C PRO A 3 -11.28 14.79 -15.95
N ARG A 4 -11.80 14.70 -14.72
CA ARG A 4 -12.28 15.89 -13.97
C ARG A 4 -11.14 16.90 -13.73
N ILE A 5 -9.92 16.39 -13.55
CA ILE A 5 -8.74 17.20 -13.32
C ILE A 5 -7.78 16.98 -14.47
N LYS A 6 -7.55 18.02 -15.27
CA LYS A 6 -6.68 17.96 -16.46
C LYS A 6 -5.17 17.98 -16.11
N GLN A 7 -4.82 18.59 -14.98
CA GLN A 7 -3.43 18.74 -14.54
C GLN A 7 -2.91 17.49 -13.82
N GLY A 8 -1.88 16.85 -14.38
CA GLY A 8 -1.32 15.60 -13.84
C GLY A 8 -0.77 15.75 -12.42
N TRP A 9 -0.03 16.82 -12.14
CA TRP A 9 0.55 17.08 -10.81
C TRP A 9 -0.52 17.24 -9.72
N LEU A 10 -1.65 17.87 -10.05
CA LEU A 10 -2.75 18.05 -9.10
C LEU A 10 -3.43 16.72 -8.75
N ARG A 11 -3.51 15.79 -9.71
CA ARG A 11 -3.99 14.42 -9.45
C ARG A 11 -3.09 13.68 -8.47
N THR A 12 -1.78 13.83 -8.63
CA THR A 12 -0.81 13.24 -7.70
C THR A 12 -0.96 13.83 -6.29
N LEU A 13 -1.12 15.15 -6.16
CA LEU A 13 -1.35 15.79 -4.87
C LEU A 13 -2.66 15.32 -4.21
N ILE A 14 -3.72 15.12 -4.97
CA ILE A 14 -5.02 14.65 -4.45
C ILE A 14 -4.95 13.15 -4.08
N PHE A 15 -4.10 12.37 -4.75
CA PHE A 15 -3.91 10.96 -4.42
C PHE A 15 -3.43 10.75 -2.98
N PHE A 16 -2.48 11.53 -2.50
CA PHE A 16 -1.93 11.35 -1.16
C PHE A 16 -2.96 11.45 -0.03
N PRO A 17 -3.81 12.49 0.06
CA PRO A 17 -4.85 12.55 1.09
C PRO A 17 -5.90 11.44 0.94
N ILE A 18 -6.25 11.05 -0.29
CA ILE A 18 -7.18 9.94 -0.52
C ILE A 18 -6.55 8.62 -0.05
N TRP A 19 -5.32 8.36 -0.44
CA TRP A 19 -4.57 7.18 0.01
C TRP A 19 -4.40 7.17 1.54
N GLY A 20 -4.05 8.31 2.15
CA GLY A 20 -3.96 8.46 3.59
C GLY A 20 -5.28 8.18 4.30
N PHE A 21 -6.39 8.66 3.76
CA PHE A 21 -7.72 8.38 4.30
C PHE A 21 -8.05 6.87 4.24
N PHE A 22 -7.88 6.23 3.09
CA PHE A 22 -8.13 4.78 2.96
C PHE A 22 -7.19 3.97 3.84
N SER A 23 -5.90 4.34 3.91
CA SER A 23 -4.92 3.66 4.77
C SER A 23 -5.28 3.78 6.25
N SER A 24 -5.70 4.96 6.70
CA SER A 24 -6.12 5.17 8.09
C SER A 24 -7.37 4.36 8.43
N VAL A 25 -8.41 4.43 7.61
CA VAL A 25 -9.68 3.75 7.88
C VAL A 25 -9.49 2.23 7.83
N ILE A 26 -8.93 1.71 6.73
CA ILE A 26 -8.78 0.25 6.53
C ILE A 26 -7.73 -0.31 7.48
N GLY A 27 -6.63 0.40 7.70
CA GLY A 27 -5.59 0.00 8.64
C GLY A 27 -6.11 -0.08 10.06
N THR A 28 -6.88 0.92 10.51
CA THR A 28 -7.51 0.91 11.84
C THR A 28 -8.50 -0.25 11.98
N ILE A 29 -9.40 -0.42 11.02
CA ILE A 29 -10.35 -1.55 11.03
C ILE A 29 -9.61 -2.89 11.03
N GLY A 30 -8.57 -3.03 10.20
CA GLY A 30 -7.74 -4.23 10.14
C GLY A 30 -7.06 -4.55 11.45
N LEU A 31 -6.48 -3.55 12.13
CA LEU A 31 -5.88 -3.71 13.44
C LEU A 31 -6.91 -4.13 14.50
N PHE A 32 -8.08 -3.50 14.53
CA PHE A 32 -9.14 -3.90 15.46
C PHE A 32 -9.58 -5.35 15.23
N ILE A 33 -9.76 -5.78 13.99
CA ILE A 33 -10.09 -7.17 13.67
C ILE A 33 -9.01 -8.12 14.16
N LEU A 34 -7.73 -7.79 13.92
CA LEU A 34 -6.61 -8.62 14.36
C LEU A 34 -6.51 -8.71 15.88
N MET A 35 -6.67 -7.59 16.58
CA MET A 35 -6.69 -7.56 18.05
C MET A 35 -7.85 -8.41 18.59
N PHE A 36 -9.03 -8.30 18.00
CA PHE A 36 -10.19 -9.09 18.40
C PHE A 36 -9.97 -10.59 18.21
N ILE A 37 -9.44 -11.01 17.04
CA ILE A 37 -9.15 -12.43 16.75
C ILE A 37 -8.09 -12.99 17.70
N ASN A 38 -7.10 -12.17 18.09
CA ASN A 38 -6.04 -12.59 19.01
C ASN A 38 -6.43 -12.45 20.49
N GLY A 39 -7.65 -12.05 20.81
CA GLY A 39 -8.15 -11.94 22.17
C GLY A 39 -7.46 -10.86 23.01
N VAL A 40 -6.96 -9.81 22.35
CA VAL A 40 -6.29 -8.67 23.03
C VAL A 40 -7.32 -7.88 23.80
N ASP A 41 -7.06 -7.62 25.08
CA ASP A 41 -7.91 -6.79 25.91
C ASP A 41 -7.67 -5.30 25.59
N PHE A 42 -8.67 -4.66 24.96
CA PHE A 42 -8.60 -3.24 24.59
C PHE A 42 -8.56 -2.29 25.81
N THR A 43 -8.92 -2.78 26.99
CA THR A 43 -8.87 -1.99 28.22
C THR A 43 -7.49 -2.07 28.88
N ASN A 44 -6.68 -3.04 28.54
CA ASN A 44 -5.34 -3.22 29.05
C ASN A 44 -4.29 -2.65 28.08
N GLN A 45 -3.68 -1.54 28.48
CA GLN A 45 -2.69 -0.84 27.67
C GLN A 45 -1.42 -1.68 27.41
N GLU A 46 -1.04 -2.56 28.35
CA GLU A 46 0.13 -3.43 28.20
C GLU A 46 -0.10 -4.48 27.10
N ASP A 47 -1.28 -5.11 27.07
CA ASP A 47 -1.64 -6.10 26.05
C ASP A 47 -1.67 -5.47 24.66
N ALA A 48 -2.22 -4.27 24.54
CA ALA A 48 -2.25 -3.54 23.28
C ALA A 48 -0.84 -3.18 22.80
N GLN A 49 0.06 -2.76 23.69
CA GLN A 49 1.45 -2.45 23.35
C GLN A 49 2.24 -3.71 22.94
N LEU A 50 2.07 -4.82 23.65
CA LEU A 50 2.72 -6.09 23.30
C LEU A 50 2.27 -6.58 21.91
N PHE A 51 0.98 -6.44 21.62
CA PHE A 51 0.44 -6.77 20.30
C PHE A 51 1.02 -5.91 19.18
N MET A 52 1.21 -4.61 19.42
CA MET A 52 1.76 -3.67 18.44
C MET A 52 3.28 -3.76 18.28
N LYS A 53 3.99 -4.39 19.22
CA LYS A 53 5.44 -4.45 19.23
C LYS A 53 6.06 -4.99 17.94
N PRO A 54 5.61 -6.11 17.32
CA PRO A 54 6.17 -6.59 16.06
C PRO A 54 6.05 -5.59 14.91
N ILE A 55 4.99 -4.78 14.90
CA ILE A 55 4.79 -3.73 13.90
C ILE A 55 5.77 -2.58 14.13
N MET A 56 5.97 -2.17 15.40
CA MET A 56 6.88 -1.10 15.77
C MET A 56 8.35 -1.47 15.56
N ASP A 57 8.70 -2.72 15.83
CA ASP A 57 10.05 -3.25 15.67
C ASP A 57 10.37 -3.65 14.21
N GLY A 58 9.36 -3.64 13.32
CA GLY A 58 9.52 -4.04 11.92
C GLY A 58 9.83 -5.54 11.76
N ASP A 59 9.28 -6.38 12.63
CA ASP A 59 9.49 -7.82 12.60
C ASP A 59 8.67 -8.49 11.50
N PHE A 60 9.30 -8.64 10.32
CA PHE A 60 8.68 -9.27 9.15
C PHE A 60 8.41 -10.77 9.33
N SER A 61 8.96 -11.42 10.34
CA SER A 61 8.68 -12.83 10.64
C SER A 61 7.33 -13.02 11.35
N SER A 62 6.80 -11.95 11.94
CA SER A 62 5.54 -11.97 12.66
C SER A 62 4.33 -12.05 11.69
N PRO A 63 3.38 -12.97 11.92
CA PRO A 63 2.12 -13.01 11.17
C PRO A 63 1.35 -11.68 11.21
N ILE A 64 1.43 -10.94 12.32
CA ILE A 64 0.79 -9.63 12.50
C ILE A 64 1.28 -8.64 11.45
N MET A 65 2.59 -8.64 11.19
CA MET A 65 3.19 -7.80 10.15
C MET A 65 2.67 -8.16 8.76
N GLY A 66 2.57 -9.45 8.44
CA GLY A 66 1.99 -9.93 7.17
C GLY A 66 0.55 -9.46 6.96
N PHE A 67 -0.29 -9.55 7.98
CA PHE A 67 -1.66 -9.05 7.93
C PHE A 67 -1.72 -7.53 7.77
N THR A 68 -0.86 -6.80 8.48
CA THR A 68 -0.78 -5.33 8.34
C THR A 68 -0.42 -4.93 6.91
N MET A 69 0.53 -5.61 6.28
CA MET A 69 0.88 -5.39 4.88
C MET A 69 -0.26 -5.72 3.92
N PHE A 70 -1.02 -6.78 4.21
CA PHE A 70 -2.21 -7.12 3.42
C PHE A 70 -3.26 -6.00 3.46
N PHE A 71 -3.59 -5.47 4.64
CA PHE A 71 -4.51 -4.34 4.76
C PHE A 71 -3.98 -3.07 4.08
N GLN A 72 -2.66 -2.84 4.12
CA GLN A 72 -2.04 -1.73 3.42
C GLN A 72 -2.15 -1.88 1.90
N LEU A 73 -1.94 -3.07 1.37
CA LEU A 73 -2.14 -3.37 -0.05
C LEU A 73 -3.59 -3.14 -0.46
N LEU A 74 -4.54 -3.63 0.35
CA LEU A 74 -5.97 -3.45 0.11
C LEU A 74 -6.36 -1.98 0.07
N SER A 75 -5.88 -1.18 1.03
CA SER A 75 -6.17 0.25 1.11
C SER A 75 -5.60 1.02 -0.09
N THR A 76 -4.39 0.70 -0.50
CA THR A 76 -3.74 1.30 -1.67
C THR A 76 -4.51 0.96 -2.95
N THR A 77 -4.92 -0.31 -3.11
CA THR A 77 -5.71 -0.74 -4.26
C THR A 77 -7.05 -0.01 -4.35
N LEU A 78 -7.74 0.15 -3.21
CA LEU A 78 -8.99 0.89 -3.14
C LEU A 78 -8.81 2.39 -3.42
N ALA A 79 -7.73 3.00 -2.94
CA ALA A 79 -7.41 4.40 -3.23
C ALA A 79 -7.17 4.61 -4.74
N VAL A 80 -6.41 3.73 -5.38
CA VAL A 80 -6.19 3.75 -6.83
C VAL A 80 -7.50 3.57 -7.59
N PHE A 81 -8.31 2.58 -7.19
CA PHE A 81 -9.62 2.34 -7.80
C PHE A 81 -10.54 3.57 -7.69
N PHE A 82 -10.57 4.20 -6.52
CA PHE A 82 -11.34 5.41 -6.28
C PHE A 82 -10.89 6.56 -7.18
N MET A 83 -9.58 6.80 -7.25
CA MET A 83 -8.98 7.82 -8.13
C MET A 83 -9.38 7.62 -9.58
N MET A 84 -9.24 6.40 -10.08
CA MET A 84 -9.55 6.08 -11.47
C MET A 84 -11.03 6.27 -11.79
N LYS A 85 -11.91 5.78 -10.93
CA LYS A 85 -13.35 5.82 -11.16
C LYS A 85 -13.92 7.23 -11.04
N PHE A 86 -13.50 7.98 -10.01
CA PHE A 86 -14.13 9.26 -9.67
C PHE A 86 -13.39 10.48 -10.22
N ILE A 87 -12.07 10.44 -10.32
CA ILE A 87 -11.26 11.58 -10.76
C ILE A 87 -10.85 11.43 -12.21
N ASP A 88 -10.27 10.30 -12.59
CA ASP A 88 -9.83 10.08 -13.96
C ASP A 88 -10.93 9.66 -14.90
N ARG A 89 -12.04 9.14 -14.36
CA ARG A 89 -13.19 8.61 -15.14
C ARG A 89 -12.78 7.60 -16.22
N LYS A 90 -11.75 6.81 -15.93
CA LYS A 90 -11.24 5.77 -16.83
C LYS A 90 -11.67 4.39 -16.37
N PRO A 91 -11.92 3.44 -17.27
CA PRO A 91 -12.16 2.06 -16.90
C PRO A 91 -10.89 1.46 -16.27
N PHE A 92 -11.07 0.52 -15.35
CA PHE A 92 -9.97 -0.14 -14.65
C PHE A 92 -8.99 -0.87 -15.59
N SER A 93 -9.50 -1.33 -16.74
CA SER A 93 -8.68 -1.92 -17.80
C SER A 93 -7.61 -0.98 -18.38
N SER A 94 -7.75 0.34 -18.19
CA SER A 94 -6.76 1.32 -18.67
C SER A 94 -5.49 1.41 -17.82
N VAL A 95 -5.42 0.71 -16.68
CA VAL A 95 -4.23 0.63 -15.80
C VAL A 95 -3.28 -0.51 -16.23
N GLY A 96 -3.42 -1.04 -17.43
CA GLY A 96 -2.61 -2.16 -17.87
C GLY A 96 -3.14 -3.54 -17.46
N LEU A 97 -4.33 -3.62 -16.84
CA LEU A 97 -5.02 -4.88 -16.54
C LEU A 97 -5.78 -5.42 -17.78
N SER A 98 -5.38 -5.00 -18.97
CA SER A 98 -5.89 -5.55 -20.21
C SER A 98 -5.27 -6.93 -20.43
N THR A 99 -6.11 -7.92 -20.71
CA THR A 99 -5.65 -9.29 -20.96
C THR A 99 -4.96 -9.48 -22.31
N VAL A 100 -4.95 -8.45 -23.17
CA VAL A 100 -4.45 -8.56 -24.56
C VAL A 100 -2.93 -8.75 -24.63
N ASN A 101 -2.15 -8.14 -23.72
CA ASN A 101 -0.68 -8.29 -23.66
C ASN A 101 -0.20 -8.59 -22.24
N LEU A 102 -1.01 -9.26 -21.43
CA LEU A 102 -0.76 -9.52 -20.02
C LEU A 102 0.64 -10.05 -19.71
N LYS A 103 1.16 -10.93 -20.55
CA LYS A 103 2.49 -11.53 -20.37
C LYS A 103 3.61 -10.49 -20.50
N ASN A 104 3.53 -9.62 -21.50
CA ASN A 104 4.53 -8.57 -21.70
C ASN A 104 4.43 -7.50 -20.63
N ASP A 105 3.19 -7.10 -20.26
CA ASP A 105 2.94 -6.12 -19.20
C ASP A 105 3.46 -6.60 -17.83
N ILE A 106 3.35 -7.90 -17.52
CA ILE A 106 3.92 -8.50 -16.30
C ILE A 106 5.44 -8.47 -16.36
N ILE A 107 6.06 -8.82 -17.49
CA ILE A 107 7.51 -8.80 -17.65
C ILE A 107 8.04 -7.37 -17.50
N ASP A 108 7.41 -6.40 -18.13
CA ASP A 108 7.80 -4.99 -18.06
C ASP A 108 7.65 -4.44 -16.65
N GLY A 109 6.57 -4.80 -15.95
CA GLY A 109 6.35 -4.44 -14.55
C GLY A 109 7.37 -5.07 -13.60
N LEU A 110 7.75 -6.33 -13.83
CA LEU A 110 8.81 -7.00 -13.06
C LEU A 110 10.17 -6.35 -13.32
N CYS A 111 10.52 -6.07 -14.57
CA CYS A 111 11.76 -5.37 -14.89
C CYS A 111 11.83 -3.98 -14.25
N ALA A 112 10.74 -3.20 -14.35
CA ALA A 112 10.67 -1.89 -13.73
C ALA A 112 10.81 -1.95 -12.20
N SER A 113 10.15 -2.90 -11.54
CA SER A 113 10.26 -3.07 -10.08
C SER A 113 11.66 -3.52 -9.66
N LEU A 114 12.31 -4.41 -10.39
CA LEU A 114 13.70 -4.82 -10.12
C LEU A 114 14.68 -3.65 -10.27
N ILE A 115 14.50 -2.79 -11.27
CA ILE A 115 15.32 -1.59 -11.46
C ILE A 115 15.12 -0.62 -10.31
N LEU A 116 13.87 -0.39 -9.88
CA LEU A 116 13.55 0.52 -8.78
C LEU A 116 14.09 0.00 -7.44
N ILE A 117 13.84 -1.27 -7.12
CA ILE A 117 14.30 -1.89 -5.87
C ILE A 117 15.82 -1.98 -5.86
N GLY A 118 16.42 -2.50 -6.94
CA GLY A 118 17.87 -2.63 -7.07
C GLY A 118 18.58 -1.27 -7.06
N GLY A 119 18.01 -0.27 -7.73
CA GLY A 119 18.53 1.10 -7.72
C GLY A 119 18.46 1.73 -6.33
N THR A 120 17.34 1.58 -5.63
CA THR A 120 17.20 2.06 -4.24
C THR A 120 18.19 1.37 -3.31
N PHE A 121 18.33 0.05 -3.42
CA PHE A 121 19.30 -0.71 -2.64
C PHE A 121 20.74 -0.25 -2.91
N LEU A 122 21.09 -0.05 -4.17
CA LEU A 122 22.42 0.40 -4.58
C LEU A 122 22.74 1.80 -4.05
N ILE A 123 21.78 2.72 -4.09
CA ILE A 123 21.92 4.07 -3.53
C ILE A 123 22.12 4.00 -2.02
N LEU A 124 21.34 3.21 -1.31
CA LEU A 124 21.45 3.03 0.13
C LEU A 124 22.78 2.38 0.53
N TRP A 125 23.26 1.42 -0.25
CA TRP A 125 24.55 0.80 -0.05
C TRP A 125 25.71 1.76 -0.28
N LEU A 126 25.68 2.52 -1.36
CA LEU A 126 26.70 3.54 -1.67
C LEU A 126 26.70 4.71 -0.67
N SER A 127 25.54 5.03 -0.10
CA SER A 127 25.43 6.07 0.94
C SER A 127 25.88 5.60 2.32
N GLY A 128 26.21 4.29 2.49
CA GLY A 128 26.58 3.72 3.79
C GLY A 128 25.41 3.57 4.77
N ALA A 129 24.17 3.71 4.29
CA ALA A 129 22.99 3.56 5.13
C ALA A 129 22.65 2.08 5.44
N ILE A 130 23.22 1.15 4.68
CA ILE A 130 23.14 -0.29 4.90
C ILE A 130 24.59 -0.81 5.02
N ILE A 131 25.02 -1.09 6.23
CA ILE A 131 26.29 -1.79 6.54
C ILE A 131 25.92 -3.13 7.12
#